data_3190c64a4fd0b6137f709b63b2087b8e
#
_entry.id   3190c64a4fd0b6137f709b63b2087b8e
#
_cell.length_a   1.000
_cell.length_b   1.000
_cell.length_c   1.000
_cell.angle_alpha   90.00
_cell.angle_beta   90.00
_cell.angle_gamma   90.00
#
_symmetry.space_group_name_H-M   'P 1'
#
loop_
_entity.id
_entity.type
_entity.pdbx_description
1 polymer ?
#
loop_
_entity_poly.entity_id
_entity_poly.type
_entity_poly.pdbx_seq_one_letter_code
_entity_poly.pdbx_strand_id
1 'polypeptide(L)'
;LENNPINEIFDLTNGGVDYAFDAIGKKITMNQIFEAVKQGGSGADNTGGTSILIGIPESPEITLDANQILLTQKTFKGSLGATYPEKDFIYFLEMYKKGEFPINKMISKSFNLSEINEACHKLESGEITGRSIIKF
;
A
#
# COMPACT_ATOMS: atom_id res chain seq x y z
N LEU A 1 -3.63 15.86 -12.93
CA LEU A 1 -4.05 15.92 -11.52
C LEU A 1 -3.64 17.28 -10.99
N GLU A 2 -4.59 18.20 -10.88
CA GLU A 2 -4.34 19.60 -10.49
C GLU A 2 -4.00 19.80 -9.01
N ASN A 3 -4.22 18.80 -8.16
CA ASN A 3 -3.89 18.88 -6.74
C ASN A 3 -2.82 17.86 -6.36
N ASN A 4 -1.82 18.32 -5.61
CA ASN A 4 -0.85 17.42 -4.98
C ASN A 4 -1.58 16.61 -3.87
N PRO A 5 -1.66 15.28 -3.98
CA PRO A 5 -2.40 14.46 -3.00
C PRO A 5 -1.85 14.58 -1.57
N ILE A 6 -0.58 14.95 -1.41
CA ILE A 6 0.04 15.14 -0.10
C ILE A 6 -0.55 16.35 0.61
N ASN A 7 -0.76 17.46 -0.10
CA ASN A 7 -1.37 18.66 0.48
C ASN A 7 -2.79 18.36 0.97
N GLU A 8 -3.57 17.63 0.15
CA GLU A 8 -4.92 17.24 0.52
C GLU A 8 -4.95 16.32 1.77
N ILE A 9 -4.01 15.37 1.86
CA ILE A 9 -3.87 14.52 3.05
C ILE A 9 -3.52 15.37 4.27
N PHE A 10 -2.60 16.31 4.15
CA PHE A 10 -2.23 17.20 5.26
C PHE A 10 -3.39 18.06 5.74
N ASP A 11 -4.20 18.60 4.81
CA ASP A 11 -5.38 19.38 5.15
C ASP A 11 -6.44 18.54 5.88
N LEU A 12 -6.69 17.32 5.39
CA LEU A 12 -7.67 16.40 5.98
C LEU A 12 -7.25 15.85 7.35
N THR A 13 -5.93 15.72 7.59
CA THR A 13 -5.39 15.06 8.78
C THR A 13 -4.73 16.02 9.76
N ASN A 14 -4.74 17.32 9.45
CA ASN A 14 -4.06 18.36 10.24
C ASN A 14 -2.57 18.05 10.44
N GLY A 15 -1.86 17.77 9.35
CA GLY A 15 -0.39 17.67 9.35
C GLY A 15 0.20 16.28 9.05
N GLY A 16 -0.59 15.39 8.48
CA GLY A 16 -0.16 14.07 8.02
C GLY A 16 -0.72 12.90 8.83
N VAL A 17 -0.55 11.69 8.31
CA VAL A 17 -1.08 10.46 8.91
C VAL A 17 -0.06 9.78 9.82
N ASP A 18 -0.51 8.95 10.76
CA ASP A 18 0.38 8.12 11.59
C ASP A 18 1.03 6.99 10.77
N TYR A 19 0.29 6.42 9.83
CA TYR A 19 0.74 5.34 8.96
C TYR A 19 0.33 5.58 7.52
N ALA A 20 1.26 5.39 6.58
CA ALA A 20 1.00 5.38 5.15
C ALA A 20 1.53 4.08 4.53
N PHE A 21 0.76 3.50 3.59
CA PHE A 21 1.08 2.21 2.99
C PHE A 21 1.21 2.35 1.48
N ASP A 22 2.27 1.79 0.90
CA ASP A 22 2.41 1.61 -0.54
C ASP A 22 2.28 0.12 -0.89
N ALA A 23 1.23 -0.22 -1.62
CA ALA A 23 0.98 -1.57 -2.16
C ALA A 23 1.23 -1.65 -3.67
N ILE A 24 1.84 -0.61 -4.27
CA ILE A 24 2.09 -0.50 -5.72
C ILE A 24 3.57 -0.75 -6.02
N GLY A 25 4.48 -0.10 -5.28
CA GLY A 25 5.92 -0.23 -5.46
C GLY A 25 6.53 0.68 -6.52
N LYS A 26 5.82 1.75 -6.96
CA LYS A 26 6.40 2.75 -7.87
C LYS A 26 7.23 3.77 -7.09
N LYS A 27 8.30 4.27 -7.71
CA LYS A 27 9.16 5.29 -7.08
C LYS A 27 8.36 6.49 -6.57
N ILE A 28 7.37 6.95 -7.34
CA ILE A 28 6.51 8.07 -6.96
C ILE A 28 5.65 7.73 -5.73
N THR A 29 5.06 6.54 -5.67
CA THR A 29 4.18 6.15 -4.55
C THR A 29 4.97 5.89 -3.28
N MET A 30 6.17 5.30 -3.40
CA MET A 30 7.10 5.14 -2.28
C MET A 30 7.51 6.48 -1.66
N ASN A 31 7.77 7.50 -2.48
CA ASN A 31 8.05 8.85 -1.97
C ASN A 31 6.81 9.49 -1.34
N GLN A 32 5.64 9.36 -1.99
CA GLN A 32 4.39 9.92 -1.48
C GLN A 32 4.02 9.40 -0.10
N ILE A 33 4.20 8.11 0.20
CA ILE A 33 3.92 7.60 1.54
C ILE A 33 4.87 8.17 2.60
N PHE A 34 6.13 8.46 2.24
CA PHE A 34 7.07 9.10 3.15
C PHE A 34 6.73 10.58 3.40
N GLU A 35 6.26 11.26 2.37
CA GLU A 35 5.81 12.65 2.50
C GLU A 35 4.53 12.74 3.33
N ALA A 36 3.55 11.85 3.10
CA ALA A 36 2.22 11.89 3.70
C ALA A 36 2.17 11.65 5.21
N VAL A 37 3.18 11.00 5.79
CA VAL A 37 3.19 10.73 7.22
C VAL A 37 3.53 12.00 8.02
N LYS A 38 2.92 12.13 9.20
CA LYS A 38 3.12 13.27 10.10
C LYS A 38 4.58 13.47 10.44
N GLN A 39 4.94 14.74 10.68
CA GLN A 39 6.25 15.09 11.19
C GLN A 39 6.29 14.91 12.71
N GLY A 40 7.37 14.32 13.21
CA GLY A 40 7.74 14.40 14.61
C GLY A 40 8.57 15.65 14.89
N GLY A 41 9.17 15.71 16.05
CA GLY A 41 9.98 16.85 16.46
C GLY A 41 10.93 16.51 17.62
N SER A 42 11.30 17.49 18.39
CA SER A 42 12.17 17.29 19.55
C SER A 42 11.43 16.57 20.68
N GLY A 43 12.08 15.59 21.27
CA GLY A 43 11.57 14.82 22.40
C GLY A 43 11.23 13.37 22.07
N ALA A 44 11.38 12.49 23.04
CA ALA A 44 11.21 11.03 22.86
C ALA A 44 9.78 10.63 22.49
N ASP A 45 8.79 11.41 22.90
CA ASP A 45 7.37 11.12 22.69
C ASP A 45 6.80 11.75 21.40
N ASN A 46 7.62 12.53 20.67
CA ASN A 46 7.21 13.24 19.46
C ASN A 46 7.83 12.61 18.20
N THR A 47 7.61 11.32 18.02
CA THR A 47 8.06 10.60 16.84
C THR A 47 7.18 10.91 15.62
N GLY A 48 7.81 10.95 14.44
CA GLY A 48 7.11 11.06 13.17
C GLY A 48 6.30 9.80 12.82
N GLY A 49 5.50 9.90 11.77
CA GLY A 49 4.73 8.78 11.26
C GLY A 49 5.58 7.71 10.58
N THR A 50 4.96 6.58 10.29
CA THR A 50 5.61 5.41 9.69
C THR A 50 5.08 5.14 8.28
N SER A 51 5.98 5.13 7.31
CA SER A 51 5.75 4.72 5.93
C SER A 51 6.05 3.24 5.75
N ILE A 52 5.14 2.49 5.16
CA ILE A 52 5.24 1.03 5.06
C ILE A 52 5.14 0.61 3.59
N LEU A 53 6.23 0.06 3.07
CA LEU A 53 6.29 -0.52 1.73
C LEU A 53 5.84 -1.98 1.77
N ILE A 54 4.76 -2.30 1.05
CA ILE A 54 4.19 -3.64 0.87
C ILE A 54 4.34 -4.08 -0.59
N GLY A 55 4.22 -3.12 -1.54
CA GLY A 55 4.33 -3.37 -2.97
C GLY A 55 5.74 -3.81 -3.36
N ILE A 56 5.84 -4.67 -4.38
CA ILE A 56 7.13 -5.07 -4.94
C ILE A 56 7.70 -3.88 -5.72
N PRO A 57 8.88 -3.35 -5.34
CA PRO A 57 9.43 -2.18 -6.00
C PRO A 57 9.77 -2.42 -7.47
N GLU A 58 9.40 -1.49 -8.34
CA GLU A 58 9.80 -1.49 -9.76
C GLU A 58 11.29 -1.19 -9.94
N SER A 59 11.93 -0.56 -8.94
CA SER A 59 13.34 -0.22 -8.88
C SER A 59 13.89 -0.56 -7.50
N PRO A 60 15.12 -1.09 -7.38
CA PRO A 60 15.73 -1.40 -6.09
C PRO A 60 16.10 -0.15 -5.28
N GLU A 61 16.00 1.04 -5.89
CA GLU A 61 16.46 2.28 -5.31
C GLU A 61 15.30 3.25 -5.04
N ILE A 62 15.33 3.85 -3.87
CA ILE A 62 14.48 4.98 -3.47
C ILE A 62 15.36 6.10 -2.92
N THR A 63 15.00 7.35 -3.18
CA THR A 63 15.69 8.50 -2.62
C THR A 63 14.83 9.15 -1.55
N LEU A 64 15.32 9.17 -0.32
CA LEU A 64 14.69 9.85 0.81
C LEU A 64 15.58 10.98 1.30
N ASP A 65 14.98 12.06 1.77
CA ASP A 65 15.71 13.18 2.39
C ASP A 65 16.16 12.77 3.79
N ALA A 66 17.46 12.62 3.97
CA ALA A 66 18.05 12.23 5.25
C ALA A 66 17.81 13.29 6.36
N ASN A 67 17.69 14.57 6.01
CA ASN A 67 17.35 15.61 6.98
C ASN A 67 15.90 15.44 7.47
N GLN A 68 14.98 15.09 6.58
CA GLN A 68 13.61 14.80 7.00
C GLN A 68 13.58 13.59 7.94
N ILE A 69 14.29 12.50 7.61
CA ILE A 69 14.36 11.34 8.51
C ILE A 69 14.85 11.74 9.89
N LEU A 70 15.95 12.47 9.96
CA LEU A 70 16.58 12.88 11.22
C LEU A 70 15.73 13.88 12.01
N LEU A 71 15.34 14.99 11.37
CA LEU A 71 14.73 16.12 12.06
C LEU A 71 13.24 15.90 12.38
N THR A 72 12.54 15.08 11.59
CA THR A 72 11.12 14.79 11.79
C THR A 72 10.86 13.39 12.38
N GLN A 73 11.91 12.62 12.66
CA GLN A 73 11.84 11.28 13.24
C GLN A 73 10.86 10.35 12.50
N LYS A 74 10.69 10.54 11.18
CA LYS A 74 9.89 9.66 10.34
C LYS A 74 10.55 8.30 10.16
N THR A 75 9.74 7.26 10.04
CA THR A 75 10.20 5.89 9.79
C THR A 75 9.78 5.43 8.39
N PHE A 76 10.70 4.81 7.65
CA PHE A 76 10.40 4.06 6.43
C PHE A 76 10.80 2.60 6.62
N LYS A 77 9.87 1.67 6.40
CA LYS A 77 10.14 0.24 6.56
C LYS A 77 9.38 -0.61 5.54
N GLY A 78 9.92 -1.79 5.24
CA GLY A 78 9.24 -2.82 4.47
C GLY A 78 8.34 -3.70 5.34
N SER A 79 7.31 -4.28 4.72
CA SER A 79 6.48 -5.33 5.27
C SER A 79 6.27 -6.40 4.21
N LEU A 80 6.96 -7.52 4.36
CA LEU A 80 6.80 -8.67 3.48
C LEU A 80 5.57 -9.48 3.90
N GLY A 81 4.68 -9.70 2.94
CA GLY A 81 3.48 -10.52 3.17
C GLY A 81 3.77 -12.01 3.33
N ALA A 82 2.84 -12.72 3.93
CA ALA A 82 2.89 -14.17 4.15
C ALA A 82 4.14 -14.67 4.90
N THR A 83 4.53 -13.97 5.95
CA THR A 83 5.66 -14.35 6.81
C THR A 83 5.44 -15.70 7.47
N TYR A 84 4.20 -16.02 7.85
CA TYR A 84 3.78 -17.29 8.43
C TYR A 84 2.57 -17.87 7.68
N PRO A 85 2.75 -18.31 6.42
CA PRO A 85 1.62 -18.68 5.55
C PRO A 85 0.70 -19.76 6.14
N GLU A 86 1.25 -20.73 6.87
CA GLU A 86 0.47 -21.82 7.48
C GLU A 86 -0.51 -21.30 8.54
N LYS A 87 -0.18 -20.20 9.22
CA LYS A 87 -1.04 -19.58 10.24
C LYS A 87 -1.92 -18.49 9.62
N ASP A 88 -1.32 -17.65 8.80
CA ASP A 88 -1.96 -16.45 8.27
C ASP A 88 -3.11 -16.82 7.32
N PHE A 89 -2.93 -17.79 6.43
CA PHE A 89 -4.00 -18.25 5.54
C PHE A 89 -5.17 -18.87 6.29
N ILE A 90 -4.92 -19.68 7.31
CA ILE A 90 -5.97 -20.25 8.14
C ILE A 90 -6.74 -19.12 8.83
N TYR A 91 -6.05 -18.17 9.42
CA TYR A 91 -6.65 -17.03 10.10
C TYR A 91 -7.52 -16.18 9.16
N PHE A 92 -7.02 -15.81 7.98
CA PHE A 92 -7.79 -15.03 7.01
C PHE A 92 -9.00 -15.79 6.46
N LEU A 93 -8.88 -17.10 6.26
CA LEU A 93 -10.02 -17.94 5.85
C LEU A 93 -11.11 -18.00 6.93
N GLU A 94 -10.73 -18.07 8.20
CA GLU A 94 -11.68 -18.00 9.31
C GLU A 94 -12.37 -16.64 9.39
N MET A 95 -11.64 -15.55 9.25
CA MET A 95 -12.22 -14.21 9.17
C MET A 95 -13.17 -14.07 7.97
N TYR A 96 -12.81 -14.63 6.81
CA TYR A 96 -13.68 -14.65 5.65
C TYR A 96 -15.00 -15.39 5.93
N LYS A 97 -14.92 -16.60 6.54
CA LYS A 97 -16.10 -17.38 6.91
C LYS A 97 -17.02 -16.66 7.91
N LYS A 98 -16.44 -15.86 8.79
CA LYS A 98 -17.19 -15.01 9.75
C LYS A 98 -17.77 -13.74 9.11
N GLY A 99 -17.39 -13.42 7.87
CA GLY A 99 -17.78 -12.17 7.20
C GLY A 99 -16.96 -10.93 7.64
N GLU A 100 -15.94 -11.11 8.46
CA GLU A 100 -15.06 -10.04 8.96
C GLU A 100 -14.01 -9.62 7.91
N PHE A 101 -13.73 -10.49 6.93
CA PHE A 101 -12.79 -10.23 5.84
C PHE A 101 -13.42 -10.59 4.48
N PRO A 102 -14.26 -9.72 3.90
CA PRO A 102 -15.05 -10.02 2.71
C PRO A 102 -14.22 -9.90 1.42
N ILE A 103 -13.21 -10.75 1.21
CA ILE A 103 -12.30 -10.74 0.05
C ILE A 103 -13.03 -10.92 -1.29
N ASN A 104 -14.17 -11.59 -1.30
CA ASN A 104 -15.02 -11.74 -2.48
C ASN A 104 -15.49 -10.37 -3.06
N LYS A 105 -15.62 -9.34 -2.25
CA LYS A 105 -15.95 -7.98 -2.71
C LYS A 105 -14.83 -7.34 -3.53
N MET A 106 -13.61 -7.87 -3.45
CA MET A 106 -12.49 -7.40 -4.25
C MET A 106 -12.49 -7.97 -5.66
N ILE A 107 -13.27 -9.04 -5.92
CA ILE A 107 -13.36 -9.66 -7.24
C ILE A 107 -14.25 -8.79 -8.12
N SER A 108 -13.64 -8.10 -9.07
CA SER A 108 -14.34 -7.20 -9.99
C SER A 108 -14.70 -7.86 -11.32
N LYS A 109 -13.92 -8.84 -11.78
CA LYS A 109 -14.13 -9.55 -13.04
C LYS A 109 -13.81 -11.04 -12.91
N SER A 110 -14.49 -11.84 -13.75
CA SER A 110 -14.16 -13.26 -13.94
C SER A 110 -13.95 -13.51 -15.44
N PHE A 111 -12.97 -14.33 -15.77
CA PHE A 111 -12.63 -14.73 -17.13
C PHE A 111 -12.58 -16.25 -17.22
N ASN A 112 -12.83 -16.81 -18.41
CA ASN A 112 -12.56 -18.20 -18.68
C ASN A 112 -11.05 -18.40 -18.96
N LEU A 113 -10.57 -19.63 -18.88
CA LEU A 113 -9.16 -19.93 -19.14
C LEU A 113 -8.72 -19.51 -20.56
N SER A 114 -9.61 -19.63 -21.55
CA SER A 114 -9.36 -19.20 -22.94
C SER A 114 -9.12 -17.69 -23.08
N GLU A 115 -9.55 -16.89 -22.10
CA GLU A 115 -9.45 -15.43 -22.08
C GLU A 115 -8.26 -14.93 -21.24
N ILE A 116 -7.33 -15.81 -20.82
CA ILE A 116 -6.23 -15.47 -19.90
C ILE A 116 -5.36 -14.32 -20.41
N ASN A 117 -5.04 -14.30 -21.71
CA ASN A 117 -4.22 -13.26 -22.30
C ASN A 117 -4.93 -11.89 -22.29
N GLU A 118 -6.24 -11.88 -22.53
CA GLU A 118 -7.07 -10.68 -22.41
C GLU A 118 -7.12 -10.17 -20.97
N ALA A 119 -7.28 -11.10 -20.00
CA ALA A 119 -7.28 -10.76 -18.58
C ALA A 119 -5.96 -10.12 -18.14
N CYS A 120 -4.82 -10.67 -18.57
CA CYS A 120 -3.50 -10.12 -18.29
C CYS A 120 -3.35 -8.72 -18.90
N HIS A 121 -3.72 -8.55 -20.17
CA HIS A 121 -3.62 -7.26 -20.84
C HIS A 121 -4.48 -6.18 -20.15
N LYS A 122 -5.71 -6.51 -19.76
CA LYS A 122 -6.59 -5.58 -19.04
C LYS A 122 -6.09 -5.25 -17.63
N LEU A 123 -5.36 -6.17 -16.99
CA LEU A 123 -4.73 -5.89 -15.71
C LEU A 123 -3.56 -4.92 -15.88
N GLU A 124 -2.71 -5.14 -16.88
CA GLU A 124 -1.55 -4.29 -17.19
C GLU A 124 -1.98 -2.87 -17.62
N SER A 125 -3.06 -2.76 -18.42
CA SER A 125 -3.60 -1.46 -18.83
C SER A 125 -4.34 -0.68 -17.73
N GLY A 126 -4.55 -1.30 -16.56
CA GLY A 126 -5.28 -0.68 -15.45
C GLY A 126 -6.81 -0.63 -15.63
N GLU A 127 -7.36 -1.38 -16.60
CA GLU A 127 -8.80 -1.49 -16.83
C GLU A 127 -9.50 -2.33 -15.75
N ILE A 128 -8.75 -3.15 -15.02
CA ILE A 128 -9.27 -3.98 -13.93
C ILE A 128 -9.01 -3.28 -12.60
N THR A 129 -10.08 -2.83 -11.96
CA THR A 129 -10.03 -2.31 -10.59
C THR A 129 -10.32 -3.45 -9.63
N GLY A 130 -9.46 -3.68 -8.64
CA GLY A 130 -9.60 -4.80 -7.69
C GLY A 130 -8.88 -6.08 -8.17
N ARG A 131 -9.57 -7.19 -8.19
CA ARG A 131 -9.01 -8.50 -8.57
C ARG A 131 -9.87 -9.18 -9.62
N SER A 132 -9.21 -9.87 -10.55
CA SER A 132 -9.86 -10.79 -11.47
C SER A 132 -9.55 -12.26 -11.12
N ILE A 133 -10.46 -13.15 -11.44
CA ILE A 133 -10.30 -14.59 -11.28
C ILE A 133 -10.49 -15.29 -12.60
N ILE A 134 -9.79 -16.42 -12.77
CA ILE A 134 -10.02 -17.35 -13.88
C ILE A 134 -10.94 -18.47 -13.38
N LYS A 135 -12.00 -18.75 -14.15
CA LYS A 135 -12.91 -19.86 -13.91
C LYS A 135 -12.56 -21.01 -14.85
N PHE A 136 -12.54 -22.20 -14.32
CA PHE A 136 -12.32 -23.46 -15.04
C PHE A 136 -13.65 -24.16 -15.31
#